data_edac81a923faa32950e261dc1f4a085a
#
_entry.id   edac81a923faa32950e261dc1f4a085a
#
_cell.length_a   1.000
_cell.length_b   1.000
_cell.length_c   1.000
_cell.angle_alpha   90.00
_cell.angle_beta   90.00
_cell.angle_gamma   90.00
#
_symmetry.space_group_name_H-M   'P 1'
#
loop_
_entity.id
_entity.type
_entity.pdbx_description
1 polymer ?
#
loop_
_entity_poly.entity_id
_entity_poly.type
_entity_poly.pdbx_seq_one_letter_code
_entity_poly.pdbx_strand_id
1 'polypeptide(L)'
;MRIYIWLILLNAPPIRTDIYLDLVRQGASPAYSKIRNDTFRTLATDPLFRRRVTENSLTRVLNAVAWKLNDAHEARVNGWQSPPTLSDFGDTPESAYQSRHSFATSARTDASTSEAEQVGYVQGMNVLAAPFLYAARSEVEAFVAFERLITRECPGYVRGSMDGVHKGLKLVDTVLEIVDPKLFAHLMSKGMHAEIYAFASVLTMCACTPPLPEVLQLWDFLFAYGPHLNILCIVAQLILIRDKIIDSPR
;
A
#
# COMPACT_ATOMS: atom_id res chain seq x y z
N MET A 1 4.22 -14.84 16.78
CA MET A 1 4.68 -15.75 15.70
C MET A 1 4.38 -15.18 14.32
N ARG A 2 3.15 -14.68 14.04
CA ARG A 2 2.69 -14.23 12.71
C ARG A 2 3.65 -13.25 12.03
N ILE A 3 4.12 -12.22 12.71
CA ILE A 3 5.03 -11.21 12.13
C ILE A 3 6.30 -11.82 11.54
N TYR A 4 6.89 -12.83 12.16
CA TYR A 4 8.11 -13.48 11.65
C TYR A 4 7.84 -14.26 10.36
N ILE A 5 6.66 -14.88 10.25
CA ILE A 5 6.24 -15.55 9.02
C ILE A 5 6.06 -14.50 7.92
N TRP A 6 5.42 -13.37 8.22
CA TRP A 6 5.24 -12.28 7.25
C TRP A 6 6.57 -11.67 6.80
N LEU A 7 7.53 -11.48 7.70
CA LEU A 7 8.87 -11.01 7.34
C LEU A 7 9.57 -11.97 6.36
N ILE A 8 9.43 -13.27 6.57
CA ILE A 8 9.98 -14.29 5.66
C ILE A 8 9.26 -14.25 4.30
N LEU A 9 7.93 -14.27 4.29
CA LEU A 9 7.12 -14.28 3.06
C LEU A 9 7.33 -13.01 2.23
N LEU A 10 7.50 -11.86 2.87
CA LEU A 10 7.82 -10.58 2.22
C LEU A 10 9.31 -10.50 1.82
N ASN A 11 10.11 -11.52 2.08
CA ASN A 11 11.56 -11.47 1.90
C ASN A 11 12.17 -10.18 2.48
N ALA A 12 11.78 -9.86 3.71
CA ALA A 12 12.18 -8.64 4.39
C ALA A 12 13.68 -8.70 4.78
N PRO A 13 14.39 -7.57 4.74
CA PRO A 13 15.79 -7.53 5.17
C PRO A 13 15.93 -7.82 6.66
N PRO A 14 17.13 -8.15 7.13
CA PRO A 14 17.40 -8.32 8.57
C PRO A 14 16.95 -7.09 9.37
N ILE A 15 16.38 -7.36 10.55
CA ILE A 15 15.92 -6.29 11.45
C ILE A 15 17.13 -5.51 11.98
N ARG A 16 17.18 -4.22 11.67
CA ARG A 16 18.22 -3.28 12.09
C ARG A 16 17.59 -2.23 13.02
N THR A 17 17.67 -2.47 14.31
CA THR A 17 17.11 -1.57 15.34
C THR A 17 17.82 -0.21 15.34
N ASP A 18 19.10 -0.18 15.08
CA ASP A 18 19.91 1.04 14.95
C ASP A 18 19.36 1.97 13.87
N ILE A 19 19.09 1.46 12.66
CA ILE A 19 18.53 2.23 11.55
C ILE A 19 17.16 2.83 11.92
N TYR A 20 16.30 2.04 12.53
CA TYR A 20 14.98 2.53 12.95
C TYR A 20 15.08 3.64 13.99
N LEU A 21 15.95 3.45 15.00
CA LEU A 21 16.14 4.45 16.05
C LEU A 21 16.72 5.75 15.49
N ASP A 22 17.61 5.67 14.51
CA ASP A 22 18.18 6.86 13.86
C ASP A 22 17.09 7.63 13.08
N LEU A 23 16.20 6.94 12.36
CA LEU A 23 15.06 7.57 11.71
C LEU A 23 14.09 8.23 12.72
N VAL A 24 13.86 7.60 13.87
CA VAL A 24 13.04 8.18 14.96
C VAL A 24 13.71 9.43 15.56
N ARG A 25 15.04 9.42 15.72
CA ARG A 25 15.82 10.56 16.24
C ARG A 25 15.82 11.76 15.30
N GLN A 26 15.63 11.57 13.99
CA GLN A 26 15.51 12.67 13.05
C GLN A 26 14.31 13.58 13.33
N GLY A 27 13.34 13.11 14.15
CA GLY A 27 12.16 13.89 14.50
C GLY A 27 11.09 13.90 13.42
N ALA A 28 10.35 15.01 13.30
CA ALA A 28 9.23 15.14 12.39
C ALA A 28 9.68 15.20 10.92
N SER A 29 9.16 14.29 10.09
CA SER A 29 9.35 14.32 8.63
C SER A 29 8.50 15.43 7.98
N PRO A 30 8.75 15.78 6.72
CA PRO A 30 7.89 16.70 5.97
C PRO A 30 6.42 16.29 5.94
N ALA A 31 6.15 14.98 6.06
CA ALA A 31 4.79 14.42 6.06
C ALA A 31 4.16 14.31 7.46
N TYR A 32 4.86 14.70 8.53
CA TYR A 32 4.44 14.44 9.92
C TYR A 32 3.05 14.97 10.25
N SER A 33 2.69 16.17 9.81
CA SER A 33 1.37 16.75 10.06
C SER A 33 0.25 15.93 9.44
N LYS A 34 0.44 15.41 8.21
CA LYS A 34 -0.53 14.52 7.55
C LYS A 34 -0.66 13.21 8.32
N ILE A 35 0.46 12.61 8.72
CA ILE A 35 0.48 11.38 9.52
C ILE A 35 -0.32 11.56 10.80
N ARG A 36 -0.10 12.65 11.54
CA ARG A 36 -0.82 12.96 12.76
C ARG A 36 -2.34 13.08 12.54
N ASN A 37 -2.75 13.71 11.46
CA ASN A 37 -4.16 13.89 11.13
C ASN A 37 -4.88 12.57 10.80
N ASP A 38 -4.14 11.53 10.41
CA ASP A 38 -4.70 10.23 10.06
C ASP A 38 -4.61 9.21 11.20
N THR A 39 -3.56 9.27 12.04
CA THR A 39 -3.30 8.24 13.05
C THR A 39 -4.36 8.19 14.15
N PHE A 40 -4.90 9.33 14.60
CA PHE A 40 -5.91 9.36 15.66
C PHE A 40 -7.22 8.65 15.26
N ARG A 41 -7.54 8.60 13.98
CA ARG A 41 -8.77 7.97 13.43
C ARG A 41 -8.55 6.55 12.92
N THR A 42 -7.30 6.06 12.91
CA THR A 42 -6.96 4.73 12.39
C THR A 42 -7.59 3.64 13.24
N LEU A 43 -8.48 2.83 12.63
CA LEU A 43 -9.20 1.74 13.28
C LEU A 43 -9.78 2.14 14.66
N ALA A 44 -10.25 3.37 14.79
CA ALA A 44 -10.70 3.96 16.04
C ALA A 44 -11.88 3.20 16.67
N THR A 45 -12.67 2.48 15.87
CA THR A 45 -13.79 1.66 16.30
C THR A 45 -13.41 0.22 16.66
N ASP A 46 -12.16 -0.21 16.38
CA ASP A 46 -11.69 -1.56 16.71
C ASP A 46 -11.07 -1.59 18.12
N PRO A 47 -11.74 -2.19 19.12
CA PRO A 47 -11.26 -2.22 20.51
C PRO A 47 -10.01 -3.09 20.68
N LEU A 48 -9.82 -4.11 19.83
CA LEU A 48 -8.65 -4.99 19.90
C LEU A 48 -7.41 -4.25 19.42
N PHE A 49 -7.54 -3.49 18.34
CA PHE A 49 -6.46 -2.65 17.84
C PHE A 49 -6.05 -1.60 18.88
N ARG A 50 -6.99 -0.85 19.43
CA ARG A 50 -6.71 0.21 20.42
C ARG A 50 -6.06 -0.26 21.71
N ARG A 51 -6.29 -1.52 22.12
CA ARG A 51 -5.63 -2.10 23.30
C ARG A 51 -4.15 -2.41 23.05
N ARG A 52 -3.77 -2.66 21.82
CA ARG A 52 -2.46 -3.16 21.48
C ARG A 52 -1.57 -2.15 20.77
N VAL A 53 -2.15 -1.27 19.99
CA VAL A 53 -1.43 -0.26 19.20
C VAL A 53 -1.77 1.13 19.71
N THR A 54 -0.74 1.87 20.11
CA THR A 54 -0.90 3.26 20.51
C THR A 54 -0.78 4.17 19.28
N GLU A 55 -1.46 5.31 19.32
CA GLU A 55 -1.32 6.35 18.28
C GLU A 55 0.13 6.77 18.10
N ASN A 56 0.88 6.89 19.19
CA ASN A 56 2.29 7.27 19.14
C ASN A 56 3.16 6.21 18.45
N SER A 57 2.90 4.92 18.67
CA SER A 57 3.66 3.86 17.98
C SER A 57 3.38 3.84 16.48
N LEU A 58 2.11 4.02 16.10
CA LEU A 58 1.73 4.11 14.70
C LEU A 58 2.36 5.35 14.04
N THR A 59 2.31 6.50 14.70
CA THR A 59 2.93 7.74 14.22
C THR A 59 4.43 7.57 14.02
N ARG A 60 5.15 6.95 14.98
CA ARG A 60 6.61 6.74 14.84
C ARG A 60 6.97 5.83 13.67
N VAL A 61 6.26 4.72 13.50
CA VAL A 61 6.51 3.80 12.38
C VAL A 61 6.26 4.49 11.04
N LEU A 62 5.13 5.18 10.90
CA LEU A 62 4.81 5.91 9.66
C LEU A 62 5.80 7.03 9.37
N ASN A 63 6.21 7.77 10.39
CA ASN A 63 7.17 8.87 10.25
C ASN A 63 8.58 8.35 9.85
N ALA A 64 9.02 7.22 10.43
CA ALA A 64 10.28 6.60 10.04
C ALA A 64 10.25 6.11 8.59
N VAL A 65 9.12 5.54 8.15
CA VAL A 65 8.93 5.15 6.74
C VAL A 65 8.90 6.38 5.83
N ALA A 66 8.24 7.46 6.25
CA ALA A 66 8.19 8.71 5.48
C ALA A 66 9.59 9.30 5.26
N TRP A 67 10.46 9.29 6.27
CA TRP A 67 11.87 9.67 6.12
C TRP A 67 12.57 8.80 5.08
N LYS A 68 12.45 7.49 5.18
CA LYS A 68 13.10 6.56 4.26
C LYS A 68 12.64 6.75 2.80
N LEU A 69 11.35 7.02 2.59
CA LEU A 69 10.81 7.30 1.25
C LEU A 69 11.29 8.66 0.74
N ASN A 70 11.39 9.67 1.61
CA ASN A 70 11.92 10.98 1.25
C ASN A 70 13.40 10.89 0.84
N ASP A 71 14.22 10.22 1.65
CA ASP A 71 15.65 10.03 1.34
C ASP A 71 15.85 9.29 0.01
N ALA A 72 15.02 8.26 -0.25
CA ALA A 72 15.06 7.53 -1.52
C ALA A 72 14.60 8.39 -2.71
N HIS A 73 13.69 9.34 -2.49
CA HIS A 73 13.27 10.30 -3.51
C HIS A 73 14.39 11.31 -3.79
N GLU A 74 14.96 11.91 -2.76
CA GLU A 74 16.07 12.87 -2.90
C GLU A 74 17.28 12.24 -3.58
N ALA A 75 17.63 10.99 -3.22
CA ALA A 75 18.72 10.28 -3.88
C ALA A 75 18.47 10.07 -5.38
N ARG A 76 17.22 9.88 -5.81
CA ARG A 76 16.85 9.78 -7.22
C ARG A 76 16.91 11.12 -7.93
N VAL A 77 16.36 12.17 -7.31
CA VAL A 77 16.36 13.54 -7.88
C VAL A 77 17.78 14.06 -8.06
N ASN A 78 18.66 13.75 -7.11
CA ASN A 78 20.07 14.15 -7.14
C ASN A 78 20.94 13.25 -8.05
N GLY A 79 20.34 12.29 -8.76
CA GLY A 79 21.05 11.41 -9.70
C GLY A 79 21.96 10.36 -9.04
N TRP A 80 21.81 10.12 -7.74
CA TRP A 80 22.61 9.14 -6.99
C TRP A 80 22.10 7.71 -7.14
N GLN A 81 20.88 7.54 -7.65
CA GLN A 81 20.29 6.23 -7.98
C GLN A 81 19.61 6.30 -9.34
N SER A 82 19.86 5.31 -10.18
CA SER A 82 19.11 5.13 -11.42
C SER A 82 17.63 4.84 -11.10
N PRO A 83 16.68 5.30 -11.95
CA PRO A 83 15.28 4.87 -11.81
C PRO A 83 15.21 3.34 -11.78
N PRO A 84 14.32 2.74 -10.97
CA PRO A 84 14.15 1.29 -10.98
C PRO A 84 13.73 0.86 -12.38
N THR A 85 14.59 0.08 -13.02
CA THR A 85 14.29 -0.56 -14.31
C THR A 85 13.43 -1.79 -14.05
N LEU A 86 12.59 -2.16 -15.02
CA LEU A 86 11.77 -3.38 -14.97
C LEU A 86 12.59 -4.67 -14.72
N SER A 87 13.92 -4.62 -14.93
CA SER A 87 14.86 -5.70 -14.67
C SER A 87 15.12 -6.01 -13.19
N ASP A 88 14.71 -5.13 -12.26
CA ASP A 88 14.78 -5.42 -10.81
C ASP A 88 13.72 -6.44 -10.34
N PHE A 89 12.89 -6.95 -11.24
CA PHE A 89 11.80 -7.87 -10.94
C PHE A 89 12.02 -9.31 -11.42
N GLY A 90 13.21 -9.67 -11.91
CA GLY A 90 13.47 -11.03 -12.39
C GLY A 90 14.94 -11.29 -12.57
N ASP A 91 15.54 -12.04 -11.66
CA ASP A 91 16.78 -12.74 -11.90
C ASP A 91 16.54 -13.84 -12.92
N THR A 92 16.72 -13.51 -14.20
CA THR A 92 17.12 -14.49 -15.21
C THR A 92 18.39 -13.99 -15.87
N PRO A 93 19.48 -14.78 -15.88
CA PRO A 93 20.77 -14.37 -16.40
C PRO A 93 20.85 -14.59 -17.91
N GLU A 94 20.08 -13.81 -18.69
CA GLU A 94 20.29 -13.74 -20.14
C GLU A 94 19.59 -12.50 -20.71
N SER A 95 20.27 -11.37 -20.72
CA SER A 95 20.17 -10.31 -21.72
C SER A 95 21.05 -9.10 -21.39
N ALA A 96 22.33 -9.33 -21.21
CA ALA A 96 23.31 -8.24 -21.17
C ALA A 96 23.86 -7.97 -22.56
N TYR A 97 23.00 -7.64 -23.55
CA TYR A 97 23.48 -7.05 -24.80
C TYR A 97 22.35 -6.31 -25.52
N GLN A 98 22.57 -5.03 -25.74
CA GLN A 98 21.80 -4.06 -26.53
C GLN A 98 20.83 -3.16 -25.77
N SER A 99 21.31 -1.99 -25.38
CA SER A 99 20.82 -0.70 -25.91
C SER A 99 21.62 0.46 -25.33
N ARG A 100 22.75 0.77 -25.95
CA ARG A 100 23.23 2.15 -26.00
C ARG A 100 22.64 2.75 -27.27
N HIS A 101 21.75 3.72 -27.13
CA HIS A 101 21.62 4.91 -27.96
C HIS A 101 20.34 5.70 -27.63
N SER A 102 20.63 6.93 -27.14
CA SER A 102 19.97 8.20 -27.47
C SER A 102 18.45 8.31 -27.32
N PHE A 103 17.91 9.31 -26.61
CA PHE A 103 17.79 10.68 -27.08
C PHE A 103 17.41 11.60 -25.90
N ALA A 104 18.24 12.58 -25.65
CA ALA A 104 17.83 13.77 -24.95
C ALA A 104 16.88 14.55 -25.87
N THR A 105 15.66 14.76 -25.45
CA THR A 105 14.83 15.82 -26.01
C THR A 105 14.27 16.65 -24.86
N SER A 106 14.85 17.83 -24.72
CA SER A 106 14.37 18.95 -23.96
C SER A 106 12.95 19.33 -24.42
N ALA A 107 12.00 19.28 -23.50
CA ALA A 107 10.78 20.04 -23.61
C ALA A 107 10.53 20.74 -22.27
N ARG A 108 10.93 22.03 -22.23
CA ARG A 108 10.40 23.00 -21.27
C ARG A 108 8.93 23.19 -21.61
N THR A 109 8.06 22.92 -20.65
CA THR A 109 6.70 23.46 -20.62
C THR A 109 6.35 23.87 -19.21
N ASP A 110 6.13 25.13 -19.10
CA ASP A 110 5.39 25.97 -18.17
C ASP A 110 5.00 25.43 -16.78
N ALA A 111 5.52 26.17 -15.80
CA ALA A 111 5.15 26.16 -14.41
C ALA A 111 3.69 26.61 -14.24
N SER A 112 2.81 25.66 -14.03
CA SER A 112 1.60 25.86 -13.22
C SER A 112 1.87 25.22 -11.85
N THR A 113 1.65 25.98 -10.80
CA THR A 113 1.81 25.65 -9.39
C THR A 113 1.14 24.29 -9.05
N SER A 114 1.86 23.21 -9.29
CA SER A 114 1.53 21.91 -8.74
C SER A 114 1.90 21.96 -7.25
N GLU A 115 0.95 21.66 -6.38
CA GLU A 115 1.24 21.26 -5.00
C GLU A 115 2.45 20.33 -5.05
N ALA A 116 3.57 20.73 -4.46
CA ALA A 116 4.79 19.96 -4.45
C ALA A 116 4.42 18.53 -4.02
N GLU A 117 4.63 17.57 -4.91
CA GLU A 117 4.27 16.16 -4.70
C GLU A 117 4.87 15.73 -3.38
N GLN A 118 4.03 15.62 -2.34
CA GLN A 118 4.52 15.35 -0.99
C GLN A 118 4.94 13.90 -0.93
N VAL A 119 6.23 13.72 -1.13
CA VAL A 119 6.92 12.45 -1.03
C VAL A 119 6.89 11.96 0.42
N GLY A 120 6.68 10.68 0.61
CA GLY A 120 6.86 10.01 1.90
C GLY A 120 5.59 9.52 2.59
N TYR A 121 4.43 10.11 2.35
CA TYR A 121 3.18 9.63 2.96
C TYR A 121 1.95 9.89 2.08
N VAL A 122 1.16 8.86 1.91
CA VAL A 122 -0.14 8.88 1.22
C VAL A 122 -1.21 8.45 2.21
N GLN A 123 -2.38 9.10 2.18
CA GLN A 123 -3.53 8.71 3.01
C GLN A 123 -3.91 7.26 2.73
N GLY A 124 -4.11 6.47 3.79
CA GLY A 124 -4.33 5.02 3.73
C GLY A 124 -3.10 4.21 4.18
N MET A 125 -1.89 4.75 4.13
CA MET A 125 -0.70 4.09 4.68
C MET A 125 -0.83 3.81 6.18
N ASN A 126 -1.55 4.64 6.93
CA ASN A 126 -1.86 4.42 8.33
C ASN A 126 -2.65 3.12 8.56
N VAL A 127 -3.63 2.85 7.69
CA VAL A 127 -4.45 1.63 7.75
C VAL A 127 -3.63 0.41 7.33
N LEU A 128 -2.77 0.54 6.30
CA LEU A 128 -1.84 -0.53 5.90
C LEU A 128 -0.78 -0.85 6.97
N ALA A 129 -0.32 0.13 7.74
CA ALA A 129 0.66 -0.10 8.81
C ALA A 129 0.05 -0.78 10.04
N ALA A 130 -1.25 -0.58 10.28
CA ALA A 130 -1.95 -1.04 11.47
C ALA A 130 -1.88 -2.55 11.72
N PRO A 131 -2.13 -3.46 10.75
CA PRO A 131 -2.02 -4.90 10.93
C PRO A 131 -0.60 -5.35 11.30
N PHE A 132 0.43 -4.72 10.74
CA PHE A 132 1.82 -5.03 11.11
C PHE A 132 2.11 -4.69 12.56
N LEU A 133 1.74 -3.49 13.01
CA LEU A 133 1.92 -3.10 14.41
C LEU A 133 1.09 -3.98 15.36
N TYR A 134 -0.10 -4.37 14.96
CA TYR A 134 -0.92 -5.29 15.75
C TYR A 134 -0.29 -6.69 15.86
N ALA A 135 0.34 -7.20 14.81
CA ALA A 135 0.97 -8.51 14.79
C ALA A 135 2.38 -8.53 15.41
N ALA A 136 3.10 -7.41 15.37
CA ALA A 136 4.47 -7.27 15.82
C ALA A 136 4.62 -7.26 17.35
N ARG A 137 5.82 -7.56 17.82
CA ARG A 137 6.24 -7.42 19.22
C ARG A 137 6.98 -6.11 19.48
N SER A 138 7.54 -5.53 18.41
CA SER A 138 8.26 -4.27 18.45
C SER A 138 7.90 -3.40 17.25
N GLU A 139 8.09 -2.09 17.38
CA GLU A 139 7.89 -1.15 16.27
C GLU A 139 8.85 -1.42 15.10
N VAL A 140 10.04 -1.91 15.40
CA VAL A 140 11.06 -2.21 14.38
C VAL A 140 10.62 -3.34 13.47
N GLU A 141 10.03 -4.41 14.04
CA GLU A 141 9.47 -5.51 13.24
C GLU A 141 8.35 -5.01 12.31
N ALA A 142 7.45 -4.17 12.84
CA ALA A 142 6.37 -3.57 12.05
C ALA A 142 6.92 -2.64 10.96
N PHE A 143 7.92 -1.83 11.29
CA PHE A 143 8.58 -0.92 10.36
C PHE A 143 9.20 -1.67 9.17
N VAL A 144 9.99 -2.71 9.44
CA VAL A 144 10.68 -3.47 8.37
C VAL A 144 9.66 -4.17 7.47
N ALA A 145 8.62 -4.80 8.04
CA ALA A 145 7.60 -5.49 7.27
C ALA A 145 6.75 -4.52 6.43
N PHE A 146 6.34 -3.40 7.02
CA PHE A 146 5.54 -2.39 6.33
C PHE A 146 6.33 -1.68 5.23
N GLU A 147 7.57 -1.28 5.51
CA GLU A 147 8.46 -0.68 4.51
C GLU A 147 8.65 -1.61 3.32
N ARG A 148 8.85 -2.90 3.59
CA ARG A 148 9.01 -3.91 2.55
C ARG A 148 7.76 -4.03 1.68
N LEU A 149 6.57 -4.09 2.30
CA LEU A 149 5.31 -4.15 1.56
C LEU A 149 5.19 -2.98 0.58
N ILE A 150 5.36 -1.75 1.03
CA ILE A 150 5.09 -0.57 0.21
C ILE A 150 6.21 -0.27 -0.80
N THR A 151 7.43 -0.75 -0.58
CA THR A 151 8.55 -0.49 -1.50
C THR A 151 8.72 -1.57 -2.57
N ARG A 152 8.33 -2.80 -2.28
CA ARG A 152 8.54 -3.96 -3.17
C ARG A 152 7.25 -4.59 -3.66
N GLU A 153 6.32 -4.90 -2.76
CA GLU A 153 5.11 -5.64 -3.13
C GLU A 153 4.05 -4.72 -3.77
N CYS A 154 3.87 -3.52 -3.21
CA CYS A 154 2.86 -2.57 -3.65
C CYS A 154 3.43 -1.16 -3.92
N PRO A 155 4.54 -1.01 -4.69
CA PRO A 155 5.17 0.30 -4.89
C PRO A 155 4.26 1.32 -5.59
N GLY A 156 3.35 0.86 -6.46
CA GLY A 156 2.38 1.71 -7.13
C GLY A 156 1.24 2.23 -6.24
N TYR A 157 1.18 1.81 -4.96
CA TYR A 157 0.16 2.30 -4.02
C TYR A 157 0.58 3.61 -3.35
N VAL A 158 1.88 3.87 -3.27
CA VAL A 158 2.45 4.99 -2.52
C VAL A 158 3.29 5.95 -3.39
N ARG A 159 3.34 5.69 -4.70
CA ARG A 159 4.08 6.51 -5.66
C ARG A 159 3.14 7.23 -6.60
N GLY A 160 3.46 8.48 -6.92
CA GLY A 160 2.75 9.30 -7.88
C GLY A 160 1.26 9.42 -7.57
N SER A 161 0.42 9.28 -8.59
CA SER A 161 -1.05 9.35 -8.50
C SER A 161 -1.72 8.06 -8.03
N MET A 162 -1.03 7.17 -7.31
CA MET A 162 -1.53 5.85 -6.90
C MET A 162 -1.92 4.96 -8.10
N ASP A 163 -1.14 4.99 -9.16
CA ASP A 163 -1.44 4.26 -10.41
C ASP A 163 -1.70 2.76 -10.20
N GLY A 164 -1.01 2.14 -9.22
CA GLY A 164 -1.24 0.74 -8.86
C GLY A 164 -2.65 0.49 -8.32
N VAL A 165 -3.18 1.44 -7.52
CA VAL A 165 -4.55 1.36 -7.00
C VAL A 165 -5.56 1.50 -8.13
N HIS A 166 -5.40 2.49 -9.00
CA HIS A 166 -6.30 2.70 -10.15
C HIS A 166 -6.30 1.51 -11.12
N LYS A 167 -5.13 0.90 -11.37
CA LYS A 167 -5.04 -0.36 -12.15
C LYS A 167 -5.76 -1.51 -11.44
N GLY A 168 -5.60 -1.62 -10.13
CA GLY A 168 -6.30 -2.62 -9.32
C GLY A 168 -7.82 -2.45 -9.39
N LEU A 169 -8.34 -1.22 -9.31
CA LEU A 169 -9.77 -0.93 -9.41
C LEU A 169 -10.35 -1.33 -10.78
N LYS A 170 -9.66 -0.98 -11.87
CA LYS A 170 -10.06 -1.43 -13.20
C LYS A 170 -10.09 -2.96 -13.30
N LEU A 171 -9.13 -3.63 -12.67
CA LEU A 171 -9.09 -5.09 -12.64
C LEU A 171 -10.25 -5.68 -11.82
N VAL A 172 -10.67 -5.05 -10.72
CA VAL A 172 -11.88 -5.46 -9.97
C VAL A 172 -13.11 -5.43 -10.89
N ASP A 173 -13.35 -4.33 -11.62
CA ASP A 173 -14.47 -4.21 -12.56
C ASP A 173 -14.39 -5.28 -13.65
N THR A 174 -13.21 -5.47 -14.27
CA THR A 174 -13.02 -6.48 -15.32
C THR A 174 -13.26 -7.92 -14.82
N VAL A 175 -12.74 -8.26 -13.64
CA VAL A 175 -12.93 -9.60 -13.06
C VAL A 175 -14.40 -9.81 -12.69
N LEU A 176 -15.06 -8.79 -12.12
CA LEU A 176 -16.49 -8.87 -11.79
C LEU A 176 -17.36 -9.06 -13.02
N GLU A 177 -17.05 -8.35 -14.13
CA GLU A 177 -17.73 -8.51 -15.41
C GLU A 177 -17.66 -9.93 -15.96
N ILE A 178 -16.50 -10.56 -15.83
CA ILE A 178 -16.28 -11.95 -16.28
C ILE A 178 -17.00 -12.97 -15.38
N VAL A 179 -16.92 -12.78 -14.06
CA VAL A 179 -17.36 -13.80 -13.07
C VAL A 179 -18.86 -13.70 -12.81
N ASP A 180 -19.41 -12.48 -12.69
CA ASP A 180 -20.84 -12.22 -12.51
C ASP A 180 -21.31 -11.03 -13.35
N PRO A 181 -21.56 -11.23 -14.65
CA PRO A 181 -22.02 -10.17 -15.55
C PRO A 181 -23.31 -9.49 -15.10
N LYS A 182 -24.20 -10.21 -14.39
CA LYS A 182 -25.46 -9.65 -13.90
C LYS A 182 -25.25 -8.66 -12.76
N LEU A 183 -24.38 -9.01 -11.81
CA LEU A 183 -24.02 -8.12 -10.71
C LEU A 183 -23.27 -6.90 -11.25
N PHE A 184 -22.33 -7.10 -12.18
CA PHE A 184 -21.60 -6.03 -12.82
C PHE A 184 -22.55 -5.06 -13.54
N ALA A 185 -23.44 -5.57 -14.41
CA ALA A 185 -24.42 -4.73 -15.12
C ALA A 185 -25.35 -3.96 -14.15
N HIS A 186 -25.75 -4.59 -13.03
CA HIS A 186 -26.55 -3.93 -12.00
C HIS A 186 -25.79 -2.76 -11.36
N LEU A 187 -24.52 -2.94 -10.97
CA LEU A 187 -23.70 -1.87 -10.41
C LEU A 187 -23.47 -0.74 -11.43
N MET A 188 -23.14 -1.10 -12.68
CA MET A 188 -22.96 -0.11 -13.75
C MET A 188 -24.22 0.70 -14.02
N SER A 189 -25.39 0.08 -13.99
CA SER A 189 -26.68 0.78 -14.16
C SER A 189 -26.96 1.84 -13.09
N LYS A 190 -26.30 1.69 -11.92
CA LYS A 190 -26.36 2.64 -10.79
C LYS A 190 -25.16 3.60 -10.76
N GLY A 191 -24.28 3.57 -11.76
CA GLY A 191 -23.05 4.37 -11.79
C GLY A 191 -22.01 3.96 -10.74
N MET A 192 -22.11 2.74 -10.22
CA MET A 192 -21.22 2.22 -9.17
C MET A 192 -20.03 1.48 -9.80
N HIS A 193 -18.96 2.21 -10.10
CA HIS A 193 -17.66 1.66 -10.51
C HIS A 193 -16.82 1.26 -9.30
N ALA A 194 -15.83 0.39 -9.48
CA ALA A 194 -14.93 -0.06 -8.41
C ALA A 194 -14.25 1.08 -7.66
N GLU A 195 -14.03 2.21 -8.30
CA GLU A 195 -13.49 3.44 -7.69
C GLU A 195 -14.36 3.95 -6.54
N ILE A 196 -15.67 3.68 -6.54
CA ILE A 196 -16.59 4.12 -5.48
C ILE A 196 -16.67 3.09 -4.35
N TYR A 197 -16.82 1.80 -4.66
CA TYR A 197 -17.08 0.79 -3.64
C TYR A 197 -15.85 -0.01 -3.21
N ALA A 198 -14.81 -0.09 -4.02
CA ALA A 198 -13.64 -0.94 -3.75
C ALA A 198 -12.36 -0.14 -3.45
N PHE A 199 -12.35 1.19 -3.60
CA PHE A 199 -11.14 2.02 -3.46
C PHE A 199 -10.41 1.75 -2.15
N ALA A 200 -11.11 1.83 -1.01
CA ALA A 200 -10.51 1.60 0.30
C ALA A 200 -9.98 0.17 0.44
N SER A 201 -10.71 -0.83 -0.05
CA SER A 201 -10.33 -2.24 0.02
C SER A 201 -9.12 -2.58 -0.86
N VAL A 202 -9.01 -1.96 -2.04
CA VAL A 202 -7.82 -2.10 -2.88
C VAL A 202 -6.63 -1.42 -2.23
N LEU A 203 -6.75 -0.13 -1.88
CA LEU A 203 -5.67 0.68 -1.30
C LEU A 203 -5.10 0.07 -0.03
N THR A 204 -5.95 -0.47 0.84
CA THR A 204 -5.55 -0.96 2.16
C THR A 204 -5.44 -2.49 2.26
N MET A 205 -5.55 -3.22 1.15
CA MET A 205 -5.61 -4.69 1.16
C MET A 205 -6.68 -5.21 2.16
N CYS A 206 -7.87 -4.63 2.11
CA CYS A 206 -9.00 -4.89 3.00
C CYS A 206 -8.73 -4.59 4.50
N ALA A 207 -7.62 -3.98 4.88
CA ALA A 207 -7.34 -3.66 6.28
C ALA A 207 -8.30 -2.61 6.88
N CYS A 208 -9.03 -1.87 6.06
CA CYS A 208 -10.11 -0.99 6.49
C CYS A 208 -11.39 -1.73 6.91
N THR A 209 -11.51 -3.03 6.63
CA THR A 209 -12.73 -3.83 6.86
C THR A 209 -12.59 -4.59 8.17
N PRO A 210 -13.38 -4.28 9.22
CA PRO A 210 -13.35 -5.02 10.47
C PRO A 210 -13.99 -6.41 10.32
N PRO A 211 -13.69 -7.37 11.21
CA PRO A 211 -12.78 -7.24 12.36
C PRO A 211 -11.33 -7.55 12.00
N LEU A 212 -10.41 -6.92 12.69
CA LEU A 212 -8.96 -7.04 12.44
C LEU A 212 -8.42 -8.49 12.46
N PRO A 213 -8.85 -9.40 13.35
CA PRO A 213 -8.37 -10.79 13.31
C PRO A 213 -8.62 -11.50 11.98
N GLU A 214 -9.72 -11.23 11.30
CA GLU A 214 -10.04 -11.78 9.97
C GLU A 214 -9.15 -11.16 8.88
N VAL A 215 -8.89 -9.87 8.97
CA VAL A 215 -7.92 -9.19 8.11
C VAL A 215 -6.54 -9.85 8.22
N LEU A 216 -6.10 -10.20 9.43
CA LEU A 216 -4.82 -10.88 9.62
C LEU A 216 -4.77 -12.26 8.97
N GLN A 217 -5.89 -13.00 8.96
CA GLN A 217 -5.99 -14.29 8.26
C GLN A 217 -5.95 -14.09 6.75
N LEU A 218 -6.65 -13.08 6.23
CA LEU A 218 -6.56 -12.69 4.84
C LEU A 218 -5.12 -12.36 4.44
N TRP A 219 -4.41 -11.61 5.27
CA TRP A 219 -3.02 -11.24 5.00
C TRP A 219 -2.05 -12.42 5.07
N ASP A 220 -2.31 -13.42 5.94
CA ASP A 220 -1.56 -14.69 5.92
C ASP A 220 -1.65 -15.34 4.54
N PHE A 221 -2.85 -15.36 3.94
CA PHE A 221 -3.08 -15.87 2.60
C PHE A 221 -2.41 -15.00 1.51
N LEU A 222 -2.62 -13.69 1.58
CA LEU A 222 -2.09 -12.76 0.57
C LEU A 222 -0.56 -12.76 0.53
N PHE A 223 0.12 -12.84 1.67
CA PHE A 223 1.59 -12.89 1.68
C PHE A 223 2.12 -14.25 1.23
N ALA A 224 1.39 -15.33 1.47
CA ALA A 224 1.79 -16.65 1.03
C ALA A 224 1.62 -16.88 -0.49
N TYR A 225 0.57 -16.31 -1.08
CA TYR A 225 0.20 -16.57 -2.48
C TYR A 225 0.34 -15.36 -3.41
N GLY A 226 0.48 -14.17 -2.86
CA GLY A 226 0.69 -12.92 -3.57
C GLY A 226 -0.34 -11.84 -3.25
N PRO A 227 0.10 -10.62 -2.91
CA PRO A 227 -0.77 -9.50 -2.55
C PRO A 227 -1.79 -9.11 -3.63
N HIS A 228 -1.48 -9.37 -4.90
CA HIS A 228 -2.37 -9.12 -6.04
C HIS A 228 -3.68 -9.91 -5.98
N LEU A 229 -3.73 -11.03 -5.24
CA LEU A 229 -4.95 -11.81 -5.04
C LEU A 229 -6.00 -11.08 -4.20
N ASN A 230 -5.65 -9.96 -3.58
CA ASN A 230 -6.61 -9.07 -2.91
C ASN A 230 -7.77 -8.67 -3.85
N ILE A 231 -7.51 -8.51 -5.13
CA ILE A 231 -8.53 -8.19 -6.14
C ILE A 231 -9.58 -9.30 -6.21
N LEU A 232 -9.16 -10.56 -6.25
CA LEU A 232 -10.08 -11.70 -6.26
C LEU A 232 -10.85 -11.83 -4.95
N CYS A 233 -10.22 -11.52 -3.82
CA CYS A 233 -10.89 -11.52 -2.52
C CYS A 233 -11.99 -10.46 -2.44
N ILE A 234 -11.77 -9.27 -3.01
CA ILE A 234 -12.79 -8.21 -3.10
C ILE A 234 -13.97 -8.67 -3.96
N VAL A 235 -13.70 -9.25 -5.14
CA VAL A 235 -14.77 -9.78 -6.01
C VAL A 235 -15.53 -10.91 -5.32
N ALA A 236 -14.84 -11.82 -4.63
CA ALA A 236 -15.48 -12.88 -3.85
C ALA A 236 -16.40 -12.32 -2.76
N GLN A 237 -16.00 -11.27 -2.05
CA GLN A 237 -16.87 -10.60 -1.06
C GLN A 237 -18.13 -10.04 -1.71
N LEU A 238 -18.04 -9.42 -2.89
CA LEU A 238 -19.21 -8.92 -3.62
C LEU A 238 -20.16 -10.05 -4.01
N ILE A 239 -19.62 -11.18 -4.47
CA ILE A 239 -20.42 -12.36 -4.82
C ILE A 239 -21.13 -12.94 -3.59
N LEU A 240 -20.48 -13.00 -2.43
CA LEU A 240 -21.08 -13.47 -1.19
C LEU A 240 -22.26 -12.62 -0.71
N ILE A 241 -22.27 -11.34 -1.03
CA ILE A 241 -23.35 -10.41 -0.67
C ILE A 241 -24.22 -10.01 -1.88
N ARG A 242 -24.08 -10.74 -2.99
CA ARG A 242 -24.69 -10.45 -4.29
C ARG A 242 -26.18 -10.13 -4.19
N ASP A 243 -26.97 -11.02 -3.58
CA ASP A 243 -28.41 -10.86 -3.52
C ASP A 243 -28.80 -9.62 -2.71
N LYS A 244 -28.08 -9.32 -1.63
CA LYS A 244 -28.29 -8.08 -0.86
C LYS A 244 -28.00 -6.83 -1.68
N ILE A 245 -27.02 -6.89 -2.59
CA ILE A 245 -26.68 -5.76 -3.47
C ILE A 245 -27.79 -5.58 -4.52
N ILE A 246 -28.23 -6.67 -5.15
CA ILE A 246 -29.26 -6.63 -6.20
C ILE A 246 -30.61 -6.16 -5.65
N ASP A 247 -30.99 -6.64 -4.47
CA ASP A 247 -32.26 -6.31 -3.82
C ASP A 247 -32.26 -4.91 -3.17
N SER A 248 -31.08 -4.27 -3.05
CA SER A 248 -30.98 -2.93 -2.48
C SER A 248 -31.54 -1.88 -3.43
N PRO A 249 -32.52 -1.05 -2.99
CA PRO A 249 -33.13 -0.05 -3.84
C PRO A 249 -32.18 1.09 -4.24
N ARG A 250 -31.19 1.40 -3.43
CA ARG A 250 -30.05 2.31 -3.74
C ARG A 250 -28.97 2.21 -2.66
#